data_310ca5dc6329a0e79494ae80bfae4fb3
#
_entry.id   310ca5dc6329a0e79494ae80bfae4fb3
#
_cell.length_a   1.000
_cell.length_b   1.000
_cell.length_c   1.000
_cell.angle_alpha   90.00
_cell.angle_beta   90.00
_cell.angle_gamma   90.00
#
_symmetry.space_group_name_H-M   'P 1'
#
loop_
_entity.id
_entity.type
_entity.pdbx_description
1 polymer ?
#
loop_
_entity_poly.entity_id
_entity_poly.type
_entity_poly.pdbx_seq_one_letter_code
_entity_poly.pdbx_strand_id
1 'polypeptide(L)'
;MNQHSDLAALDKLKIRIQALRAKTVSNGCTEDEALSAAAKVAELLDRYDLSLTDVELREAPCEQRAYETRRKKRIPLDDCIGAIAHFCDCRVWREKNAAGESSYVFFGLRSDVEVAHYLTELIDSAVRAELGRFKASAEYARFRHQQRHLANASFALGMVASIADKLTAMKASRDQVNQSTGRGLVVLKTSVVDAEFNKLDLKLRTRRSQGRMVSMTAYEAGSAAGASLAMVPGIHDGPRAGGKD
;
A
#
# COMPACT_ATOMS: atom_id res chain seq x y z
N MET A 1 19.85 27.10 -4.15
CA MET A 1 20.58 26.15 -5.03
C MET A 1 20.15 24.68 -4.87
N ASN A 2 19.18 24.35 -4.00
CA ASN A 2 18.81 22.97 -3.65
C ASN A 2 17.67 22.34 -4.49
N GLN A 3 16.79 23.12 -5.11
CA GLN A 3 15.63 22.55 -5.85
C GLN A 3 16.00 21.57 -6.98
N HIS A 4 17.19 21.72 -7.59
CA HIS A 4 17.67 20.80 -8.63
C HIS A 4 18.13 19.45 -8.06
N SER A 5 18.66 19.43 -6.83
CA SER A 5 19.05 18.19 -6.13
C SER A 5 17.84 17.35 -5.74
N ASP A 6 16.78 18.00 -5.27
CA ASP A 6 15.56 17.33 -4.79
C ASP A 6 14.73 16.75 -5.92
N LEU A 7 14.62 17.48 -7.04
CA LEU A 7 14.00 16.95 -8.26
C LEU A 7 14.74 15.71 -8.77
N ALA A 8 16.08 15.73 -8.76
CA ALA A 8 16.87 14.57 -9.17
C ALA A 8 16.73 13.37 -8.22
N ALA A 9 16.58 13.60 -6.91
CA ALA A 9 16.36 12.53 -5.93
C ALA A 9 14.95 11.94 -6.07
N LEU A 10 13.93 12.77 -6.27
CA LEU A 10 12.56 12.35 -6.53
C LEU A 10 12.46 11.57 -7.85
N ASP A 11 13.15 12.01 -8.90
CA ASP A 11 13.17 11.29 -10.18
C ASP A 11 13.87 9.93 -10.05
N LYS A 12 14.94 9.82 -9.27
CA LYS A 12 15.56 8.52 -8.95
C LYS A 12 14.63 7.60 -8.20
N LEU A 13 13.85 8.12 -7.24
CA LEU A 13 12.82 7.36 -6.53
C LEU A 13 11.76 6.85 -7.50
N LYS A 14 11.25 7.71 -8.38
CA LYS A 14 10.26 7.34 -9.41
C LYS A 14 10.78 6.26 -10.36
N ILE A 15 12.00 6.41 -10.86
CA ILE A 15 12.64 5.43 -11.75
C ILE A 15 12.74 4.05 -11.04
N ARG A 16 13.11 4.02 -9.77
CA ARG A 16 13.19 2.78 -8.99
C ARG A 16 11.83 2.16 -8.74
N ILE A 17 10.81 2.97 -8.43
CA ILE A 17 9.42 2.51 -8.30
C ILE A 17 8.94 1.93 -9.64
N GLN A 18 9.20 2.58 -10.75
CA GLN A 18 8.87 2.08 -12.09
C GLN A 18 9.58 0.78 -12.42
N ALA A 19 10.86 0.64 -12.07
CA ALA A 19 11.62 -0.59 -12.28
C ALA A 19 11.09 -1.77 -11.43
N LEU A 20 10.68 -1.52 -10.19
CA LEU A 20 10.02 -2.50 -9.34
C LEU A 20 8.65 -2.88 -9.91
N ARG A 21 7.88 -1.90 -10.38
CA ARG A 21 6.58 -2.11 -11.05
C ARG A 21 6.71 -2.97 -12.31
N ALA A 22 7.70 -2.71 -13.15
CA ALA A 22 7.94 -3.50 -14.36
C ALA A 22 8.24 -4.97 -14.04
N LYS A 23 9.03 -5.24 -12.99
CA LYS A 23 9.34 -6.61 -12.56
C LYS A 23 8.10 -7.35 -12.02
N THR A 24 7.23 -6.67 -11.26
CA THR A 24 6.07 -7.28 -10.63
C THR A 24 4.91 -7.50 -11.61
N VAL A 25 4.66 -6.59 -12.52
CA VAL A 25 3.57 -6.69 -13.50
C VAL A 25 3.89 -7.69 -14.62
N SER A 26 5.15 -7.76 -15.07
CA SER A 26 5.55 -8.62 -16.17
C SER A 26 5.58 -10.12 -15.82
N ASN A 27 5.71 -10.47 -14.54
CA ASN A 27 5.91 -11.86 -14.09
C ASN A 27 4.72 -12.45 -13.31
N GLY A 28 3.53 -11.80 -13.33
CA GLY A 28 2.39 -12.29 -12.55
C GLY A 28 2.70 -12.28 -11.06
N CYS A 29 2.93 -11.09 -10.54
CA CYS A 29 3.35 -10.82 -9.17
C CYS A 29 2.71 -11.76 -8.16
N THR A 30 3.55 -12.49 -7.43
CA THR A 30 3.13 -13.20 -6.24
C THR A 30 2.93 -12.20 -5.11
N GLU A 31 2.17 -12.59 -4.12
CA GLU A 31 1.94 -11.77 -2.94
C GLU A 31 3.25 -11.45 -2.20
N ASP A 32 4.19 -12.41 -2.11
CA ASP A 32 5.53 -12.23 -1.54
C ASP A 32 6.32 -11.14 -2.26
N GLU A 33 6.27 -11.13 -3.59
CA GLU A 33 6.89 -10.09 -4.40
C GLU A 33 6.26 -8.73 -4.17
N ALA A 34 4.93 -8.66 -3.98
CA ALA A 34 4.22 -7.43 -3.70
C ALA A 34 4.66 -6.79 -2.37
N LEU A 35 4.78 -7.58 -1.31
CA LEU A 35 5.20 -7.04 0.00
C LEU A 35 6.69 -6.79 0.08
N SER A 36 7.51 -7.63 -0.56
CA SER A 36 8.93 -7.35 -0.71
C SER A 36 9.15 -6.03 -1.45
N ALA A 37 8.39 -5.80 -2.51
CA ALA A 37 8.42 -4.52 -3.23
C ALA A 37 7.92 -3.36 -2.35
N ALA A 38 6.85 -3.56 -1.55
CA ALA A 38 6.35 -2.55 -0.63
C ALA A 38 7.41 -2.17 0.43
N ALA A 39 8.06 -3.17 1.04
CA ALA A 39 9.14 -2.93 1.99
C ALA A 39 10.30 -2.15 1.36
N LYS A 40 10.70 -2.52 0.14
CA LYS A 40 11.78 -1.84 -0.58
C LYS A 40 11.43 -0.41 -0.97
N VAL A 41 10.19 -0.17 -1.37
CA VAL A 41 9.71 1.19 -1.67
C VAL A 41 9.66 2.04 -0.41
N ALA A 42 9.21 1.49 0.73
CA ALA A 42 9.22 2.19 2.01
C ALA A 42 10.65 2.57 2.45
N GLU A 43 11.61 1.67 2.33
CA GLU A 43 13.03 1.95 2.61
C GLU A 43 13.58 3.09 1.74
N LEU A 44 13.24 3.09 0.45
CA LEU A 44 13.64 4.14 -0.48
C LEU A 44 13.01 5.49 -0.14
N LEU A 45 11.74 5.47 0.27
CA LEU A 45 11.01 6.66 0.70
C LEU A 45 11.61 7.24 1.99
N ASP A 46 11.87 6.40 2.98
CA ASP A 46 12.50 6.83 4.24
C ASP A 46 13.88 7.45 4.00
N ARG A 47 14.70 6.86 3.11
CA ARG A 47 15.99 7.45 2.74
C ARG A 47 15.85 8.80 2.05
N TYR A 48 14.85 8.96 1.21
CA TYR A 48 14.55 10.22 0.56
C TYR A 48 14.14 11.27 1.59
N ASP A 49 13.18 10.96 2.45
CA ASP A 49 12.68 11.87 3.47
C ASP A 49 13.77 12.28 4.47
N LEU A 50 14.65 11.34 4.87
CA LEU A 50 15.79 11.61 5.74
C LEU A 50 16.85 12.50 5.07
N SER A 51 16.86 12.59 3.74
CA SER A 51 17.77 13.47 3.01
C SER A 51 17.30 14.93 2.97
N LEU A 52 16.00 15.17 3.21
CA LEU A 52 15.42 16.50 3.24
C LEU A 52 15.66 17.20 4.58
N THR A 53 15.84 18.50 4.55
CA THR A 53 15.82 19.34 5.75
C THR A 53 14.37 19.55 6.21
N ASP A 54 14.17 19.94 7.45
CA ASP A 54 12.82 20.25 7.96
C ASP A 54 12.15 21.42 7.23
N VAL A 55 12.94 22.34 6.67
CA VAL A 55 12.44 23.45 5.88
C VAL A 55 11.94 22.94 4.52
N GLU A 56 12.76 22.16 3.82
CA GLU A 56 12.40 21.56 2.53
C GLU A 56 11.16 20.67 2.65
N LEU A 57 11.04 19.92 3.74
CA LEU A 57 9.87 19.08 3.99
C LEU A 57 8.60 19.91 4.19
N ARG A 58 8.68 21.06 4.88
CA ARG A 58 7.54 21.98 5.07
C ARG A 58 7.12 22.71 3.80
N GLU A 59 8.05 22.91 2.88
CA GLU A 59 7.82 23.54 1.60
C GLU A 59 7.49 22.54 0.49
N ALA A 60 7.60 21.23 0.79
CA ALA A 60 7.28 20.18 -0.16
C ALA A 60 5.80 20.22 -0.57
N PRO A 61 5.50 20.16 -1.88
CA PRO A 61 4.13 20.24 -2.35
C PRO A 61 3.33 19.00 -1.96
N CYS A 62 2.12 19.21 -1.41
CA CYS A 62 1.13 18.17 -1.30
C CYS A 62 0.36 18.04 -2.62
N GLU A 63 0.09 16.81 -3.01
CA GLU A 63 -0.67 16.48 -4.22
C GLU A 63 -1.84 15.56 -3.88
N GLN A 64 -2.81 15.50 -4.77
CA GLN A 64 -3.87 14.51 -4.73
C GLN A 64 -3.83 13.67 -6.00
N ARG A 65 -4.04 12.36 -5.84
CA ARG A 65 -4.09 11.43 -6.96
C ARG A 65 -5.18 10.39 -6.75
N ALA A 66 -6.02 10.22 -7.77
CA ALA A 66 -7.10 9.26 -7.74
C ALA A 66 -6.65 7.90 -8.28
N TYR A 67 -7.05 6.83 -7.60
CA TYR A 67 -7.04 5.46 -8.10
C TYR A 67 -8.47 5.06 -8.49
N GLU A 68 -8.71 4.90 -9.77
CA GLU A 68 -10.03 4.59 -10.28
C GLU A 68 -10.32 3.08 -10.23
N THR A 69 -11.35 2.70 -9.50
CA THR A 69 -11.75 1.28 -9.41
C THR A 69 -12.57 0.81 -10.60
N ARG A 70 -13.18 1.74 -11.35
CA ARG A 70 -14.17 1.49 -12.41
C ARG A 70 -15.32 0.59 -11.92
N ARG A 71 -15.63 0.64 -10.64
CA ARG A 71 -16.68 -0.17 -9.99
C ARG A 71 -17.65 0.72 -9.24
N LYS A 72 -18.94 0.44 -9.40
CA LYS A 72 -20.03 1.13 -8.66
C LYS A 72 -20.20 0.58 -7.24
N LYS A 73 -19.95 -0.72 -7.09
CA LYS A 73 -20.07 -1.42 -5.81
C LYS A 73 -18.73 -1.44 -5.07
N ARG A 74 -18.81 -1.64 -3.77
CA ARG A 74 -17.67 -1.82 -2.90
C ARG A 74 -16.88 -3.07 -3.31
N ILE A 75 -15.56 -2.96 -3.32
CA ILE A 75 -14.62 -4.04 -3.64
C ILE A 75 -13.82 -4.43 -2.37
N PRO A 76 -13.20 -5.61 -2.33
CA PRO A 76 -12.38 -6.00 -1.17
C PRO A 76 -11.29 -5.00 -0.81
N LEU A 77 -10.66 -4.37 -1.80
CA LEU A 77 -9.61 -3.36 -1.61
C LEU A 77 -10.06 -2.16 -0.72
N ASP A 78 -11.38 -1.88 -0.64
CA ASP A 78 -11.94 -0.85 0.26
C ASP A 78 -11.48 -1.06 1.73
N ASP A 79 -11.23 -2.30 2.13
CA ASP A 79 -10.87 -2.65 3.51
C ASP A 79 -9.35 -2.58 3.77
N CYS A 80 -8.54 -2.41 2.71
CA CYS A 80 -7.08 -2.25 2.79
C CYS A 80 -6.61 -0.81 2.51
N ILE A 81 -7.42 -0.01 1.82
CA ILE A 81 -7.01 1.31 1.31
C ILE A 81 -6.57 2.27 2.42
N GLY A 82 -7.20 2.21 3.59
CA GLY A 82 -6.82 2.99 4.75
C GLY A 82 -5.44 2.60 5.31
N ALA A 83 -5.13 1.31 5.31
CA ALA A 83 -3.83 0.80 5.74
C ALA A 83 -2.72 1.21 4.75
N ILE A 84 -3.00 1.20 3.44
CA ILE A 84 -2.08 1.70 2.42
C ILE A 84 -1.78 3.19 2.62
N ALA A 85 -2.83 4.00 2.82
CA ALA A 85 -2.67 5.43 3.05
C ALA A 85 -1.86 5.71 4.32
N HIS A 86 -2.18 5.01 5.42
CA HIS A 86 -1.45 5.14 6.69
C HIS A 86 0.03 4.74 6.54
N PHE A 87 0.29 3.65 5.81
CA PHE A 87 1.66 3.20 5.54
C PHE A 87 2.48 4.24 4.78
N CYS A 88 1.85 5.03 3.92
CA CYS A 88 2.48 6.07 3.09
C CYS A 88 2.31 7.49 3.65
N ASP A 89 1.90 7.68 4.90
CA ASP A 89 1.67 9.01 5.49
C ASP A 89 0.69 9.90 4.70
N CYS A 90 -0.28 9.28 4.00
CA CYS A 90 -1.29 9.95 3.19
C CYS A 90 -2.65 10.01 3.90
N ARG A 91 -3.44 11.01 3.55
CA ARG A 91 -4.90 11.01 3.74
C ARG A 91 -5.55 10.30 2.57
N VAL A 92 -6.69 9.61 2.79
CA VAL A 92 -7.44 8.96 1.73
C VAL A 92 -8.94 9.11 1.96
N TRP A 93 -9.67 9.34 0.88
CA TRP A 93 -11.13 9.29 0.87
C TRP A 93 -11.64 8.62 -0.40
N ARG A 94 -12.92 8.31 -0.39
CA ARG A 94 -13.59 7.72 -1.54
C ARG A 94 -14.50 8.74 -2.20
N GLU A 95 -14.39 8.87 -3.50
CA GLU A 95 -15.27 9.65 -4.34
C GLU A 95 -16.09 8.77 -5.28
N LYS A 96 -17.13 9.35 -5.83
CA LYS A 96 -17.89 8.76 -6.92
C LYS A 96 -18.00 9.76 -8.07
N ASN A 97 -17.73 9.27 -9.26
CA ASN A 97 -17.95 10.06 -10.47
C ASN A 97 -19.45 10.13 -10.84
N ALA A 98 -19.79 10.91 -11.87
CA ALA A 98 -21.16 11.05 -12.36
C ALA A 98 -21.81 9.71 -12.79
N ALA A 99 -21.01 8.74 -13.23
CA ALA A 99 -21.48 7.39 -13.56
C ALA A 99 -21.72 6.50 -12.32
N GLY A 100 -21.40 7.01 -11.12
CA GLY A 100 -21.53 6.31 -9.84
C GLY A 100 -20.37 5.35 -9.55
N GLU A 101 -19.32 5.36 -10.37
CA GLU A 101 -18.10 4.57 -10.14
C GLU A 101 -17.26 5.19 -9.03
N SER A 102 -16.61 4.34 -8.24
CA SER A 102 -15.81 4.77 -7.09
C SER A 102 -14.34 4.93 -7.47
N SER A 103 -13.71 5.94 -6.89
CA SER A 103 -12.27 6.13 -6.86
C SER A 103 -11.79 6.36 -5.43
N TYR A 104 -10.54 6.05 -5.15
CA TYR A 104 -9.85 6.44 -3.94
C TYR A 104 -8.91 7.59 -4.25
N VAL A 105 -9.04 8.69 -3.53
CA VAL A 105 -8.16 9.85 -3.69
C VAL A 105 -7.17 9.85 -2.54
N PHE A 106 -5.90 9.71 -2.87
CA PHE A 106 -4.79 9.88 -1.93
C PHE A 106 -4.32 11.32 -1.95
N PHE A 107 -4.04 11.86 -0.76
CA PHE A 107 -3.53 13.20 -0.57
C PHE A 107 -2.36 13.17 0.42
N GLY A 108 -1.26 13.79 0.08
CA GLY A 108 -0.04 13.84 0.89
C GLY A 108 1.12 14.46 0.13
N LEU A 109 2.32 14.29 0.65
CA LEU A 109 3.51 14.68 -0.09
C LEU A 109 3.59 13.90 -1.40
N ARG A 110 4.13 14.53 -2.43
CA ARG A 110 4.17 13.96 -3.78
C ARG A 110 4.79 12.56 -3.83
N SER A 111 5.89 12.36 -3.12
CA SER A 111 6.57 11.05 -3.00
C SER A 111 5.67 9.98 -2.40
N ASP A 112 4.95 10.34 -1.31
CA ASP A 112 4.07 9.44 -0.57
C ASP A 112 2.86 9.03 -1.39
N VAL A 113 2.26 9.98 -2.11
CA VAL A 113 1.11 9.75 -2.99
C VAL A 113 1.48 8.83 -4.16
N GLU A 114 2.66 8.99 -4.75
CA GLU A 114 3.17 8.09 -5.80
C GLU A 114 3.33 6.66 -5.27
N VAL A 115 3.89 6.51 -4.06
CA VAL A 115 4.05 5.21 -3.40
C VAL A 115 2.69 4.58 -3.07
N ALA A 116 1.75 5.35 -2.51
CA ALA A 116 0.42 4.87 -2.17
C ALA A 116 -0.35 4.36 -3.40
N HIS A 117 -0.25 5.10 -4.50
CA HIS A 117 -0.85 4.68 -5.77
C HIS A 117 -0.21 3.39 -6.31
N TYR A 118 1.12 3.32 -6.31
CA TYR A 118 1.85 2.11 -6.71
C TYR A 118 1.47 0.88 -5.86
N LEU A 119 1.45 1.01 -4.53
CA LEU A 119 1.09 -0.08 -3.64
C LEU A 119 -0.36 -0.54 -3.85
N THR A 120 -1.26 0.39 -4.14
CA THR A 120 -2.67 0.07 -4.44
C THR A 120 -2.77 -0.79 -5.69
N GLU A 121 -2.08 -0.44 -6.77
CA GLU A 121 -2.03 -1.24 -8.01
C GLU A 121 -1.42 -2.63 -7.78
N LEU A 122 -0.34 -2.67 -7.01
CA LEU A 122 0.38 -3.89 -6.70
C LEU A 122 -0.50 -4.87 -5.89
N ILE A 123 -1.13 -4.39 -4.84
CA ILE A 123 -2.01 -5.19 -3.98
C ILE A 123 -3.24 -5.66 -4.76
N ASP A 124 -3.86 -4.78 -5.56
CA ASP A 124 -5.01 -5.16 -6.39
C ASP A 124 -4.64 -6.25 -7.41
N SER A 125 -3.44 -6.17 -8.00
CA SER A 125 -2.92 -7.20 -8.90
C SER A 125 -2.66 -8.52 -8.18
N ALA A 126 -2.03 -8.49 -7.00
CA ALA A 126 -1.77 -9.67 -6.19
C ALA A 126 -3.08 -10.37 -5.76
N VAL A 127 -4.05 -9.60 -5.29
CA VAL A 127 -5.38 -10.13 -4.91
C VAL A 127 -6.07 -10.83 -6.08
N ARG A 128 -5.98 -10.26 -7.28
CA ARG A 128 -6.55 -10.89 -8.49
C ARG A 128 -5.83 -12.19 -8.85
N ALA A 129 -4.51 -12.20 -8.75
CA ALA A 129 -3.71 -13.38 -9.06
C ALA A 129 -4.01 -14.53 -8.09
N GLU A 130 -4.00 -14.25 -6.78
CA GLU A 130 -4.30 -15.26 -5.75
C GLU A 130 -5.74 -15.75 -5.81
N LEU A 131 -6.70 -14.86 -6.08
CA LEU A 131 -8.08 -15.26 -6.34
C LEU A 131 -8.19 -16.19 -7.55
N GLY A 132 -7.36 -15.98 -8.58
CA GLY A 132 -7.26 -16.87 -9.72
C GLY A 132 -6.77 -18.27 -9.33
N ARG A 133 -5.71 -18.35 -8.51
CA ARG A 133 -5.17 -19.61 -7.97
C ARG A 133 -6.20 -20.32 -7.08
N PHE A 134 -6.85 -19.57 -6.19
CA PHE A 134 -7.93 -20.13 -5.35
C PHE A 134 -9.04 -20.76 -6.18
N LYS A 135 -9.49 -20.11 -7.25
CA LYS A 135 -10.52 -20.65 -8.15
C LYS A 135 -10.10 -21.94 -8.88
N ALA A 136 -8.80 -22.15 -9.06
CA ALA A 136 -8.26 -23.37 -9.65
C ALA A 136 -8.02 -24.48 -8.61
N SER A 137 -8.19 -24.20 -7.32
CA SER A 137 -7.90 -25.15 -6.26
C SER A 137 -8.99 -26.21 -6.06
N ALA A 138 -8.59 -27.38 -5.50
CA ALA A 138 -9.51 -28.43 -5.10
C ALA A 138 -10.47 -27.97 -3.99
N GLU A 139 -10.05 -27.02 -3.15
CA GLU A 139 -10.89 -26.43 -2.11
C GLU A 139 -12.05 -25.63 -2.73
N TYR A 140 -11.77 -24.82 -3.72
CA TYR A 140 -12.81 -24.07 -4.44
C TYR A 140 -13.80 -24.97 -5.17
N ALA A 141 -13.34 -26.11 -5.69
CA ALA A 141 -14.21 -27.08 -6.36
C ALA A 141 -15.31 -27.63 -5.44
N ARG A 142 -15.12 -27.64 -4.11
CA ARG A 142 -16.10 -28.09 -3.11
C ARG A 142 -17.27 -27.12 -2.92
N PHE A 143 -17.12 -25.85 -3.31
CA PHE A 143 -18.22 -24.88 -3.20
C PHE A 143 -19.27 -25.13 -4.28
N ARG A 144 -20.54 -25.19 -3.85
CA ARG A 144 -21.68 -25.24 -4.77
C ARG A 144 -21.70 -23.97 -5.61
N HIS A 145 -22.17 -24.06 -6.85
CA HIS A 145 -22.20 -22.96 -7.80
C HIS A 145 -22.77 -21.66 -7.21
N GLN A 146 -23.87 -21.75 -6.45
CA GLN A 146 -24.53 -20.60 -5.77
C GLN A 146 -23.66 -19.93 -4.70
N GLN A 147 -22.72 -20.67 -4.09
CA GLN A 147 -21.83 -20.20 -3.02
C GLN A 147 -20.53 -19.59 -3.56
N ARG A 148 -20.18 -19.85 -4.81
CA ARG A 148 -18.90 -19.43 -5.40
C ARG A 148 -18.69 -17.93 -5.41
N HIS A 149 -19.77 -17.15 -5.62
CA HIS A 149 -19.67 -15.69 -5.55
C HIS A 149 -19.31 -15.21 -4.13
N LEU A 150 -19.95 -15.81 -3.11
CA LEU A 150 -19.64 -15.51 -1.71
C LEU A 150 -18.22 -15.96 -1.35
N ALA A 151 -17.80 -17.16 -1.79
CA ALA A 151 -16.45 -17.67 -1.56
C ALA A 151 -15.38 -16.74 -2.18
N ASN A 152 -15.56 -16.30 -3.43
CA ASN A 152 -14.65 -15.36 -4.08
C ASN A 152 -14.52 -14.04 -3.31
N ALA A 153 -15.64 -13.47 -2.88
CA ALA A 153 -15.65 -12.23 -2.12
C ALA A 153 -15.00 -12.40 -0.74
N SER A 154 -15.26 -13.54 -0.07
CA SER A 154 -14.70 -13.85 1.24
C SER A 154 -13.21 -14.11 1.19
N PHE A 155 -12.72 -14.85 0.19
CA PHE A 155 -11.29 -15.07 -0.03
C PHE A 155 -10.55 -13.73 -0.20
N ALA A 156 -11.00 -12.91 -1.14
CA ALA A 156 -10.37 -11.62 -1.39
C ALA A 156 -10.43 -10.71 -0.15
N LEU A 157 -11.51 -10.76 0.63
CA LEU A 157 -11.63 -10.01 1.89
C LEU A 157 -10.63 -10.49 2.95
N GLY A 158 -10.49 -11.81 3.14
CA GLY A 158 -9.50 -12.38 4.06
C GLY A 158 -8.07 -11.97 3.69
N MET A 159 -7.77 -12.02 2.40
CA MET A 159 -6.45 -11.63 1.90
C MET A 159 -6.15 -10.15 2.15
N VAL A 160 -7.04 -9.23 1.79
CA VAL A 160 -6.78 -7.79 2.01
C VAL A 160 -6.75 -7.43 3.49
N ALA A 161 -7.49 -8.13 4.35
CA ALA A 161 -7.41 -7.92 5.80
C ALA A 161 -6.02 -8.29 6.32
N SER A 162 -5.50 -9.45 5.94
CA SER A 162 -4.14 -9.87 6.31
C SER A 162 -3.07 -8.91 5.80
N ILE A 163 -3.21 -8.41 4.57
CA ILE A 163 -2.29 -7.40 4.01
C ILE A 163 -2.37 -6.09 4.82
N ALA A 164 -3.57 -5.63 5.17
CA ALA A 164 -3.77 -4.41 5.96
C ALA A 164 -3.10 -4.50 7.33
N ASP A 165 -3.24 -5.65 8.01
CA ASP A 165 -2.60 -5.89 9.31
C ASP A 165 -1.07 -5.84 9.18
N LYS A 166 -0.51 -6.43 8.14
CA LYS A 166 0.92 -6.42 7.88
C LYS A 166 1.46 -5.03 7.56
N LEU A 167 0.78 -4.27 6.69
CA LEU A 167 1.16 -2.89 6.40
C LEU A 167 1.14 -2.03 7.68
N THR A 168 0.16 -2.25 8.54
CA THR A 168 0.07 -1.57 9.84
C THR A 168 1.23 -1.92 10.76
N ALA A 169 1.58 -3.21 10.85
CA ALA A 169 2.73 -3.67 11.64
C ALA A 169 4.06 -3.12 11.08
N MET A 170 4.25 -3.14 9.76
CA MET A 170 5.42 -2.57 9.10
C MET A 170 5.55 -1.06 9.37
N LYS A 171 4.42 -0.32 9.32
CA LYS A 171 4.40 1.12 9.64
C LYS A 171 4.83 1.36 11.08
N ALA A 172 4.26 0.63 12.02
CA ALA A 172 4.60 0.77 13.44
C ALA A 172 6.10 0.52 13.70
N SER A 173 6.67 -0.53 13.10
CA SER A 173 8.10 -0.84 13.20
C SER A 173 8.96 0.28 12.59
N ARG A 174 8.60 0.80 11.43
CA ARG A 174 9.29 1.90 10.76
C ARG A 174 9.25 3.18 11.59
N ASP A 175 8.10 3.50 12.18
CA ASP A 175 7.94 4.69 12.99
C ASP A 175 8.77 4.62 14.28
N GLN A 176 8.91 3.45 14.90
CA GLN A 176 9.80 3.23 16.04
C GLN A 176 11.27 3.51 15.67
N VAL A 177 11.73 3.00 14.52
CA VAL A 177 13.08 3.26 14.03
C VAL A 177 13.28 4.75 13.76
N ASN A 178 12.34 5.42 13.11
CA ASN A 178 12.43 6.83 12.79
C ASN A 178 12.41 7.71 14.04
N GLN A 179 11.64 7.35 15.09
CA GLN A 179 11.67 8.03 16.38
C GLN A 179 13.04 7.93 17.06
N SER A 180 13.73 6.80 16.92
CA SER A 180 15.07 6.63 17.49
C SER A 180 16.13 7.54 16.86
N THR A 181 15.88 8.05 15.65
CA THR A 181 16.76 9.03 14.98
C THR A 181 16.67 10.45 15.57
N GLY A 182 15.69 10.70 16.46
CA GLY A 182 15.47 11.98 17.13
C GLY A 182 14.91 13.10 16.24
N ARG A 183 14.61 12.82 14.98
CA ARG A 183 14.20 13.87 14.00
C ARG A 183 12.70 14.18 14.02
N GLY A 184 11.87 13.35 14.62
CA GLY A 184 10.42 13.56 14.66
C GLY A 184 9.76 13.63 13.26
N LEU A 185 10.38 13.01 12.27
CA LEU A 185 9.99 13.08 10.84
C LEU A 185 8.51 12.75 10.61
N VAL A 186 8.00 11.72 11.26
CA VAL A 186 6.59 11.31 11.13
C VAL A 186 5.64 12.39 11.61
N VAL A 187 5.96 13.03 12.75
CA VAL A 187 5.17 14.14 13.30
C VAL A 187 5.18 15.35 12.37
N LEU A 188 6.33 15.66 11.80
CA LEU A 188 6.48 16.78 10.87
C LEU A 188 5.69 16.52 9.58
N LYS A 189 5.84 15.36 8.95
CA LYS A 189 5.08 14.99 7.74
C LYS A 189 3.57 15.05 8.00
N THR A 190 3.11 14.45 9.09
CA THR A 190 1.69 14.46 9.45
C THR A 190 1.19 15.90 9.63
N SER A 191 1.94 16.77 10.31
CA SER A 191 1.53 18.17 10.52
C SER A 191 1.44 18.96 9.22
N VAL A 192 2.36 18.74 8.29
CA VAL A 192 2.36 19.38 6.96
C VAL A 192 1.14 18.91 6.15
N VAL A 193 0.94 17.61 6.06
CA VAL A 193 -0.18 17.03 5.30
C VAL A 193 -1.52 17.47 5.89
N ASP A 194 -1.67 17.50 7.22
CA ASP A 194 -2.91 17.94 7.87
C ASP A 194 -3.19 19.43 7.66
N ALA A 195 -2.17 20.26 7.73
CA ALA A 195 -2.31 21.70 7.45
C ALA A 195 -2.78 21.96 6.01
N GLU A 196 -2.18 21.28 5.05
CA GLU A 196 -2.56 21.40 3.63
C GLU A 196 -3.93 20.77 3.36
N PHE A 197 -4.24 19.62 3.97
CA PHE A 197 -5.53 18.95 3.83
C PHE A 197 -6.69 19.83 4.33
N ASN A 198 -6.50 20.52 5.45
CA ASN A 198 -7.52 21.42 6.00
C ASN A 198 -7.85 22.59 5.07
N LYS A 199 -6.92 23.01 4.20
CA LYS A 199 -7.17 24.08 3.19
C LYS A 199 -8.10 23.62 2.06
N LEU A 200 -8.29 22.30 1.87
CA LEU A 200 -9.16 21.77 0.81
C LEU A 200 -10.66 21.97 1.12
N ASP A 201 -11.03 22.32 2.36
CA ASP A 201 -12.43 22.51 2.83
C ASP A 201 -13.39 21.38 2.40
N LEU A 202 -12.91 20.13 2.43
CA LEU A 202 -13.67 18.97 1.98
C LEU A 202 -14.72 18.57 3.02
N LYS A 203 -15.99 18.51 2.60
CA LYS A 203 -17.10 18.03 3.44
C LYS A 203 -17.18 16.49 3.40
N LEU A 204 -16.24 15.82 4.05
CA LEU A 204 -16.21 14.37 4.12
C LEU A 204 -17.28 13.85 5.08
N ARG A 205 -17.92 12.73 4.68
CA ARG A 205 -18.90 12.03 5.52
C ARG A 205 -18.38 10.66 5.89
N THR A 206 -18.30 10.35 7.18
CA THR A 206 -18.00 9.00 7.64
C THR A 206 -19.20 8.10 7.37
N ARG A 207 -18.99 7.03 6.61
CA ARG A 207 -20.00 6.04 6.34
C ARG A 207 -19.66 4.76 7.08
N ARG A 208 -20.52 4.35 8.02
CA ARG A 208 -20.37 3.05 8.69
C ARG A 208 -20.50 1.92 7.66
N SER A 209 -19.56 0.97 7.73
CA SER A 209 -19.63 -0.25 6.94
C SER A 209 -20.75 -1.15 7.51
N GLN A 210 -21.64 -1.60 6.65
CA GLN A 210 -22.55 -2.67 7.02
C GLN A 210 -21.78 -4.00 7.04
N GLY A 211 -22.12 -4.87 8.00
CA GLY A 211 -21.57 -6.21 8.07
C GLY A 211 -21.79 -6.97 6.75
N ARG A 212 -20.82 -7.78 6.38
CA ARG A 212 -20.90 -8.63 5.19
C ARG A 212 -21.08 -10.08 5.62
N MET A 213 -21.90 -10.82 4.90
CA MET A 213 -21.86 -12.28 4.99
C MET A 213 -20.53 -12.76 4.43
N VAL A 214 -19.86 -13.65 5.14
CA VAL A 214 -18.62 -14.28 4.74
C VAL A 214 -18.70 -15.79 4.83
N SER A 215 -18.09 -16.49 3.88
CA SER A 215 -17.76 -17.91 4.00
C SER A 215 -16.45 -17.99 4.79
N MET A 216 -16.52 -18.50 6.04
CA MET A 216 -15.34 -18.58 6.91
C MET A 216 -14.19 -19.35 6.25
N THR A 217 -14.48 -20.53 5.68
CA THR A 217 -13.46 -21.35 5.00
C THR A 217 -12.73 -20.56 3.90
N ALA A 218 -13.47 -19.85 3.04
CA ALA A 218 -12.85 -19.05 1.99
C ALA A 218 -12.13 -17.81 2.53
N TYR A 219 -12.63 -17.21 3.62
CA TYR A 219 -11.97 -16.09 4.29
C TYR A 219 -10.64 -16.53 4.92
N GLU A 220 -10.63 -17.66 5.61
CA GLU A 220 -9.42 -18.24 6.23
C GLU A 220 -8.38 -18.61 5.16
N ALA A 221 -8.82 -19.22 4.06
CA ALA A 221 -7.93 -19.49 2.92
C ALA A 221 -7.31 -18.21 2.35
N GLY A 222 -8.10 -17.16 2.20
CA GLY A 222 -7.61 -15.84 1.79
C GLY A 222 -6.67 -15.22 2.82
N SER A 223 -7.00 -15.29 4.10
CA SER A 223 -6.15 -14.79 5.19
C SER A 223 -4.83 -15.57 5.27
N ALA A 224 -4.86 -16.89 5.07
CA ALA A 224 -3.66 -17.72 5.00
C ALA A 224 -2.80 -17.38 3.78
N ALA A 225 -3.41 -17.18 2.61
CA ALA A 225 -2.72 -16.65 1.44
C ALA A 225 -2.07 -15.30 1.74
N GLY A 226 -2.77 -14.40 2.44
CA GLY A 226 -2.22 -13.15 2.95
C GLY A 226 -1.19 -13.32 4.06
N ALA A 227 -1.23 -14.39 4.84
CA ALA A 227 -0.33 -14.65 5.96
C ALA A 227 0.97 -15.38 5.55
N SER A 228 0.97 -16.17 4.50
CA SER A 228 2.15 -16.91 4.00
C SER A 228 3.26 -16.00 3.47
N LEU A 229 3.01 -14.71 3.37
CA LEU A 229 3.93 -13.65 3.05
C LEU A 229 5.04 -13.54 4.09
N ALA A 230 6.20 -14.08 3.76
CA ALA A 230 7.41 -13.88 4.53
C ALA A 230 7.83 -12.41 4.44
N MET A 231 7.54 -11.63 5.49
CA MET A 231 8.23 -10.37 5.70
C MET A 231 9.64 -10.70 6.21
N VAL A 232 10.57 -10.83 5.31
CA VAL A 232 11.98 -10.82 5.66
C VAL A 232 12.43 -9.36 5.62
N PRO A 233 12.81 -8.74 6.76
CA PRO A 233 13.59 -7.51 6.72
C PRO A 233 14.86 -7.86 5.95
N GLY A 234 15.13 -7.15 4.86
CA GLY A 234 16.30 -7.37 4.03
C GLY A 234 17.59 -6.96 4.74
N ILE A 235 18.01 -7.74 5.72
CA ILE A 235 19.38 -7.76 6.24
C ILE A 235 19.99 -9.06 5.74
N HIS A 236 20.42 -9.07 4.50
CA HIS A 236 21.47 -9.97 4.06
C HIS A 236 22.80 -9.22 4.23
N ASP A 237 23.42 -9.39 5.38
CA ASP A 237 24.87 -9.35 5.47
C ASP A 237 25.40 -10.49 4.58
N GLY A 238 25.85 -10.11 3.39
CA GLY A 238 26.57 -11.03 2.53
C GLY A 238 27.81 -11.55 3.27
N PRO A 239 28.18 -12.81 3.10
CA PRO A 239 29.38 -13.35 3.75
C PRO A 239 30.59 -12.54 3.31
N ARG A 240 31.30 -11.93 4.27
CA ARG A 240 32.64 -11.42 4.08
C ARG A 240 33.51 -12.55 3.58
N ALA A 241 33.95 -12.49 2.34
CA ALA A 241 35.00 -13.35 1.83
C ALA A 241 36.22 -13.13 2.73
N GLY A 242 36.51 -14.12 3.56
CA GLY A 242 37.72 -14.18 4.35
C GLY A 242 38.90 -14.28 3.41
N GLY A 243 39.79 -13.30 3.47
CA GLY A 243 41.10 -13.40 2.89
C GLY A 243 41.84 -14.59 3.54
N LYS A 244 42.42 -15.40 2.72
CA LYS A 244 43.50 -16.30 3.12
C LYS A 244 44.79 -15.74 2.55
N ASP A 245 45.74 -15.58 3.47
CA ASP A 245 47.16 -15.43 3.19
C ASP A 245 47.69 -16.52 2.26
#